data_7c3f97a04dad134f1717664e7bd4dcc0
#
_entry.id   7c3f97a04dad134f1717664e7bd4dcc0
#
_cell.length_a   1.000
_cell.length_b   1.000
_cell.length_c   1.000
_cell.angle_alpha   90.00
_cell.angle_beta   90.00
_cell.angle_gamma   90.00
#
_symmetry.space_group_name_H-M   'P 1'
#
loop_
_entity.id
_entity.type
_entity.pdbx_description
1 polymer ?
#
loop_
_entity_poly.entity_id
_entity_poly.type
_entity_poly.pdbx_seq_one_letter_code
_entity_poly.pdbx_strand_id
1 'polypeptide(L)'
;FDLIISYGGGTVIDVSKLISVSNNFKLLYEVFDMQKIKTSIRHICIPTTFGSGSESTSFAVLYKDNLKYSIQSPLIIPNDVILNYRYTLNLNGKVSYCSILDSFCQSIESLWSINNTSESSIYAIKAIKLISKSLNNIDSLTDIDRRGLLEASNLSGKAINITRTTAPHAFSYYLTIHHNICHGEAVSIIFEKFIDLNFDYI
;
A
#
# COMPACT_ATOMS: atom_id res chain seq x y z
N PHE A 1 7.91 25.10 -1.98
CA PHE A 1 6.48 24.97 -1.60
C PHE A 1 6.40 24.55 -0.14
N ASP A 2 5.24 24.88 0.47
CA ASP A 2 4.98 24.65 1.90
C ASP A 2 3.95 23.53 2.11
N LEU A 3 3.33 23.05 1.03
CA LEU A 3 2.32 22.01 1.02
C LEU A 3 2.40 21.18 -0.26
N ILE A 4 2.23 19.87 -0.10
CA ILE A 4 2.04 18.90 -1.18
C ILE A 4 0.66 18.29 -1.03
N ILE A 5 -0.10 18.22 -2.11
CA ILE A 5 -1.36 17.48 -2.18
C ILE A 5 -1.18 16.39 -3.23
N SER A 6 -1.22 15.13 -2.81
CA SER A 6 -1.21 13.98 -3.73
C SER A 6 -2.63 13.48 -3.96
N TYR A 7 -3.00 13.35 -5.24
CA TYR A 7 -4.26 12.78 -5.67
C TYR A 7 -3.97 11.65 -6.65
N GLY A 8 -4.14 10.40 -6.24
CA GLY A 8 -3.81 9.24 -7.06
C GLY A 8 -3.69 7.92 -6.30
N GLY A 9 -3.23 6.89 -6.99
CA GLY A 9 -2.91 5.59 -6.41
C GLY A 9 -1.52 5.55 -5.77
N GLY A 10 -1.09 4.36 -5.34
CA GLY A 10 0.15 4.14 -4.58
C GLY A 10 1.39 4.78 -5.19
N THR A 11 1.59 4.68 -6.50
CA THR A 11 2.75 5.29 -7.19
C THR A 11 2.77 6.82 -7.04
N VAL A 12 1.62 7.49 -7.19
CA VAL A 12 1.53 8.95 -7.04
C VAL A 12 1.85 9.34 -5.59
N ILE A 13 1.32 8.58 -4.63
CA ILE A 13 1.55 8.82 -3.21
C ILE A 13 3.02 8.63 -2.87
N ASP A 14 3.64 7.53 -3.31
CA ASP A 14 5.04 7.24 -3.04
C ASP A 14 5.98 8.30 -3.63
N VAL A 15 5.75 8.73 -4.88
CA VAL A 15 6.50 9.84 -5.48
C VAL A 15 6.33 11.13 -4.67
N SER A 16 5.10 11.43 -4.22
CA SER A 16 4.82 12.62 -3.42
C SER A 16 5.50 12.58 -2.05
N LYS A 17 5.59 11.40 -1.41
CA LYS A 17 6.38 11.20 -0.19
C LYS A 17 7.86 11.55 -0.40
N LEU A 18 8.44 11.14 -1.53
CA LEU A 18 9.83 11.47 -1.85
C LEU A 18 10.03 12.95 -2.11
N ILE A 19 9.07 13.58 -2.79
CA ILE A 19 9.07 15.03 -3.01
C ILE A 19 8.99 15.77 -1.67
N SER A 20 8.22 15.26 -0.70
CA SER A 20 8.06 15.91 0.61
C SER A 20 9.36 16.03 1.39
N VAL A 21 10.33 15.17 1.13
CA VAL A 21 11.65 15.19 1.78
C VAL A 21 12.77 15.69 0.86
N SER A 22 12.45 16.11 -0.36
CA SER A 22 13.43 16.51 -1.38
C SER A 22 14.36 17.66 -0.96
N ASN A 23 13.90 18.54 -0.07
CA ASN A 23 14.71 19.65 0.44
C ASN A 23 15.92 19.20 1.29
N ASN A 24 15.97 17.92 1.69
CA ASN A 24 17.11 17.36 2.41
C ASN A 24 18.26 16.93 1.48
N PHE A 25 18.08 17.00 0.15
CA PHE A 25 18.99 16.43 -0.83
C PHE A 25 19.39 17.45 -1.89
N LYS A 26 20.63 17.36 -2.34
CA LYS A 26 21.13 18.13 -3.51
C LYS A 26 20.92 17.36 -4.82
N LEU A 27 21.00 16.04 -4.75
CA LEU A 27 20.91 15.13 -5.89
C LEU A 27 19.85 14.07 -5.61
N LEU A 28 19.08 13.69 -6.63
CA LEU A 28 17.94 12.77 -6.50
C LEU A 28 18.32 11.41 -5.90
N TYR A 29 19.51 10.90 -6.21
CA TYR A 29 19.94 9.61 -5.66
C TYR A 29 20.25 9.64 -4.16
N GLU A 30 20.49 10.82 -3.57
CA GLU A 30 20.71 10.96 -2.13
C GLU A 30 19.45 10.64 -1.31
N VAL A 31 18.29 10.58 -1.95
CA VAL A 31 17.01 10.20 -1.29
C VAL A 31 17.08 8.80 -0.64
N PHE A 32 17.99 7.95 -1.12
CA PHE A 32 18.24 6.62 -0.56
C PHE A 32 19.09 6.64 0.72
N ASP A 33 19.72 7.77 1.04
CA ASP A 33 20.42 7.98 2.31
C ASP A 33 19.44 8.52 3.35
N MET A 34 18.74 7.60 4.03
CA MET A 34 17.71 7.92 5.02
C MET A 34 18.23 8.77 6.19
N GLN A 35 19.53 8.73 6.48
CA GLN A 35 20.13 9.53 7.55
C GLN A 35 20.11 11.03 7.23
N LYS A 36 20.02 11.39 5.95
CA LYS A 36 19.91 12.77 5.50
C LYS A 36 18.51 13.36 5.65
N ILE A 37 17.48 12.53 5.83
CA ILE A 37 16.10 13.01 5.98
C ILE A 37 15.93 13.61 7.38
N LYS A 38 15.82 14.94 7.46
CA LYS A 38 15.66 15.69 8.71
C LYS A 38 14.34 16.44 8.80
N THR A 39 13.77 16.82 7.67
CA THR A 39 12.55 17.59 7.56
C THR A 39 11.67 17.08 6.43
N SER A 40 10.39 17.33 6.51
CA SER A 40 9.44 17.07 5.42
C SER A 40 8.53 18.27 5.19
N ILE A 41 8.11 18.45 3.94
CA ILE A 41 7.04 19.38 3.57
C ILE A 41 5.71 18.74 3.98
N ARG A 42 4.77 19.52 4.50
CA ARG A 42 3.42 19.03 4.84
C ARG A 42 2.78 18.34 3.62
N HIS A 43 2.25 17.14 3.82
CA HIS A 43 1.68 16.31 2.76
C HIS A 43 0.25 15.91 3.11
N ILE A 44 -0.70 16.30 2.25
CA ILE A 44 -2.10 15.84 2.28
C ILE A 44 -2.27 14.79 1.20
N CYS A 45 -2.78 13.62 1.55
CA CYS A 45 -2.94 12.49 0.65
C CYS A 45 -4.42 12.19 0.36
N ILE A 46 -4.75 12.01 -0.92
CA ILE A 46 -6.09 11.67 -1.41
C ILE A 46 -5.97 10.41 -2.27
N PRO A 47 -6.08 9.20 -1.67
CA PRO A 47 -5.98 7.96 -2.43
C PRO A 47 -7.18 7.76 -3.35
N THR A 48 -6.90 7.23 -4.55
CA THR A 48 -7.92 6.93 -5.57
C THR A 48 -8.01 5.45 -5.91
N THR A 49 -7.26 4.59 -5.21
CA THR A 49 -7.28 3.12 -5.32
C THR A 49 -7.45 2.49 -3.95
N PHE A 50 -7.81 1.20 -3.89
CA PHE A 50 -8.04 0.48 -2.61
C PHE A 50 -6.95 -0.56 -2.30
N GLY A 51 -5.71 -0.37 -2.75
CA GLY A 51 -4.68 -1.42 -2.67
C GLY A 51 -3.56 -1.11 -1.71
N SER A 52 -2.65 -0.27 -2.12
CA SER A 52 -1.35 -0.12 -1.47
C SER A 52 -1.37 0.36 -0.02
N GLY A 53 -2.42 1.10 0.39
CA GLY A 53 -2.46 1.76 1.70
C GLY A 53 -1.27 2.71 1.93
N SER A 54 -0.62 3.18 0.84
CA SER A 54 0.60 3.99 0.91
C SER A 54 0.40 5.27 1.73
N GLU A 55 -0.81 5.81 1.76
CA GLU A 55 -1.17 6.97 2.58
C GLU A 55 -0.99 6.76 4.09
N SER A 56 -0.83 5.50 4.53
CA SER A 56 -0.68 5.12 5.94
C SER A 56 0.69 4.54 6.27
N THR A 57 1.63 4.54 5.33
CA THR A 57 2.93 3.89 5.51
C THR A 57 4.10 4.87 5.58
N SER A 58 5.12 4.49 6.34
CA SER A 58 6.40 5.20 6.49
C SER A 58 7.42 4.82 5.43
N PHE A 59 7.01 4.11 4.38
CA PHE A 59 7.89 3.71 3.28
C PHE A 59 7.31 4.14 1.93
N ALA A 60 8.18 4.30 0.96
CA ALA A 60 7.87 4.58 -0.43
C ALA A 60 8.69 3.67 -1.34
N VAL A 61 8.08 3.22 -2.42
CA VAL A 61 8.69 2.32 -3.40
C VAL A 61 8.84 3.03 -4.74
N LEU A 62 10.03 2.93 -5.32
CA LEU A 62 10.30 3.37 -6.67
C LEU A 62 10.90 2.24 -7.49
N TYR A 63 10.58 2.21 -8.77
CA TYR A 63 11.22 1.35 -9.75
C TYR A 63 12.08 2.22 -10.69
N LYS A 64 13.34 1.84 -10.84
CA LYS A 64 14.27 2.47 -11.77
C LYS A 64 15.18 1.40 -12.37
N ASP A 65 15.34 1.39 -13.68
CA ASP A 65 16.22 0.47 -14.40
C ASP A 65 15.95 -1.02 -14.04
N ASN A 66 14.66 -1.38 -13.93
CA ASN A 66 14.17 -2.70 -13.49
C ASN A 66 14.59 -3.11 -12.07
N LEU A 67 15.06 -2.16 -11.28
CA LEU A 67 15.37 -2.38 -9.86
C LEU A 67 14.32 -1.70 -8.99
N LYS A 68 13.97 -2.37 -7.89
CA LYS A 68 13.10 -1.82 -6.85
C LYS A 68 13.95 -1.13 -5.79
N TYR A 69 13.59 0.11 -5.51
CA TYR A 69 14.14 0.87 -4.39
C TYR A 69 13.04 1.12 -3.36
N SER A 70 13.35 0.93 -2.10
CA SER A 70 12.45 1.24 -1.00
C SER A 70 13.13 2.16 -0.01
N ILE A 71 12.43 3.22 0.35
CA ILE A 71 12.87 4.22 1.32
C ILE A 71 11.94 4.15 2.50
N GLN A 72 12.48 4.30 3.70
CA GLN A 72 11.70 4.31 4.92
C GLN A 72 12.11 5.45 5.83
N SER A 73 11.14 6.25 6.24
CA SER A 73 11.31 7.26 7.28
C SER A 73 9.94 7.59 7.89
N PRO A 74 9.83 7.81 9.20
CA PRO A 74 8.58 8.30 9.78
C PRO A 74 8.19 9.69 9.22
N LEU A 75 9.14 10.45 8.71
CA LEU A 75 8.91 11.79 8.16
C LEU A 75 8.22 11.78 6.79
N ILE A 76 8.13 10.64 6.10
CA ILE A 76 7.41 10.55 4.82
C ILE A 76 5.96 10.08 4.96
N ILE A 77 5.50 9.77 6.18
CA ILE A 77 4.08 9.51 6.42
C ILE A 77 3.30 10.79 6.11
N PRO A 78 2.26 10.75 5.26
CA PRO A 78 1.40 11.91 5.03
C PRO A 78 0.82 12.47 6.33
N ASN A 79 0.77 13.79 6.45
CA ASN A 79 0.24 14.46 7.64
C ASN A 79 -1.27 14.32 7.77
N ASP A 80 -1.97 14.38 6.62
CA ASP A 80 -3.42 14.27 6.55
C ASP A 80 -3.81 13.33 5.42
N VAL A 81 -4.88 12.55 5.62
CA VAL A 81 -5.44 11.63 4.62
C VAL A 81 -6.92 11.92 4.43
N ILE A 82 -7.33 12.14 3.18
CA ILE A 82 -8.74 12.36 2.83
C ILE A 82 -9.25 11.10 2.11
N LEU A 83 -9.99 10.27 2.83
CA LEU A 83 -10.63 9.08 2.29
C LEU A 83 -12.01 9.44 1.75
N ASN A 84 -12.13 9.54 0.41
CA ASN A 84 -13.41 9.78 -0.25
C ASN A 84 -13.60 8.80 -1.41
N TYR A 85 -14.51 7.85 -1.24
CA TYR A 85 -14.79 6.80 -2.21
C TYR A 85 -15.20 7.33 -3.60
N ARG A 86 -15.72 8.54 -3.70
CA ARG A 86 -16.09 9.15 -4.99
C ARG A 86 -14.91 9.29 -5.94
N TYR A 87 -13.69 9.37 -5.43
CA TYR A 87 -12.47 9.39 -6.24
C TYR A 87 -12.07 8.03 -6.80
N THR A 88 -12.76 6.97 -6.39
CA THR A 88 -12.57 5.61 -6.91
C THR A 88 -13.59 5.20 -7.97
N LEU A 89 -14.58 6.05 -8.29
CA LEU A 89 -15.69 5.69 -9.19
C LEU A 89 -15.23 5.34 -10.60
N ASN A 90 -14.16 5.98 -11.08
CA ASN A 90 -13.63 5.80 -12.44
C ASN A 90 -12.52 4.73 -12.53
N LEU A 91 -12.30 3.96 -11.46
CA LEU A 91 -11.37 2.83 -11.53
C LEU A 91 -11.92 1.78 -12.49
N ASN A 92 -11.08 1.33 -13.43
CA ASN A 92 -11.45 0.20 -14.27
C ASN A 92 -11.46 -1.11 -13.45
N GLY A 93 -12.22 -2.10 -13.92
CA GLY A 93 -12.41 -3.36 -13.21
C GLY A 93 -11.09 -4.08 -12.87
N LYS A 94 -10.14 -4.11 -13.81
CA LYS A 94 -8.83 -4.76 -13.59
C LYS A 94 -8.04 -4.07 -12.46
N VAL A 95 -7.98 -2.74 -12.46
CA VAL A 95 -7.27 -1.99 -11.41
C VAL A 95 -7.97 -2.16 -10.06
N SER A 96 -9.30 -2.14 -10.03
CA SER A 96 -10.08 -2.40 -8.82
C SER A 96 -9.76 -3.78 -8.25
N TYR A 97 -9.83 -4.82 -9.08
CA TYR A 97 -9.55 -6.20 -8.68
C TYR A 97 -8.13 -6.37 -8.14
N CYS A 98 -7.11 -5.90 -8.90
CA CYS A 98 -5.72 -5.97 -8.45
C CYS A 98 -5.49 -5.21 -7.13
N SER A 99 -6.13 -4.05 -6.96
CA SER A 99 -6.01 -3.29 -5.73
C SER A 99 -6.62 -4.03 -4.53
N ILE A 100 -7.77 -4.67 -4.71
CA ILE A 100 -8.43 -5.46 -3.66
C ILE A 100 -7.55 -6.64 -3.25
N LEU A 101 -6.99 -7.36 -4.22
CA LEU A 101 -6.05 -8.46 -3.95
C LEU A 101 -4.83 -7.99 -3.17
N ASP A 102 -4.25 -6.85 -3.53
CA ASP A 102 -3.09 -6.27 -2.85
C ASP A 102 -3.40 -6.02 -1.36
N SER A 103 -4.45 -5.25 -1.05
CA SER A 103 -4.83 -4.95 0.33
C SER A 103 -5.25 -6.19 1.13
N PHE A 104 -5.85 -7.19 0.48
CA PHE A 104 -6.20 -8.46 1.10
C PHE A 104 -4.95 -9.25 1.50
N CYS A 105 -4.02 -9.46 0.55
CA CYS A 105 -2.77 -10.18 0.81
C CYS A 105 -1.93 -9.48 1.90
N GLN A 106 -1.76 -8.16 1.82
CA GLN A 106 -1.08 -7.37 2.84
C GLN A 106 -1.68 -7.60 4.24
N SER A 107 -3.01 -7.62 4.33
CA SER A 107 -3.68 -7.82 5.62
C SER A 107 -3.40 -9.19 6.21
N ILE A 108 -3.44 -10.25 5.40
CA ILE A 108 -3.13 -11.60 5.89
C ILE A 108 -1.63 -11.74 6.20
N GLU A 109 -0.75 -11.22 5.34
CA GLU A 109 0.69 -11.24 5.61
C GLU A 109 1.03 -10.54 6.93
N SER A 110 0.30 -9.48 7.28
CA SER A 110 0.46 -8.82 8.57
C SER A 110 0.14 -9.73 9.75
N LEU A 111 -0.81 -10.68 9.62
CA LEU A 111 -1.19 -11.59 10.70
C LEU A 111 -0.10 -12.64 11.00
N TRP A 112 0.57 -13.17 9.98
CA TRP A 112 1.64 -14.17 10.17
C TRP A 112 3.04 -13.57 10.27
N SER A 113 3.17 -12.25 10.16
CA SER A 113 4.48 -11.59 10.27
C SER A 113 5.09 -11.80 11.66
N ILE A 114 6.39 -12.04 11.71
CA ILE A 114 7.15 -12.08 12.96
C ILE A 114 7.11 -10.77 13.75
N ASN A 115 6.77 -9.66 13.08
CA ASN A 115 6.59 -8.34 13.68
C ASN A 115 5.12 -8.05 14.03
N ASN A 116 4.24 -9.07 14.02
CA ASN A 116 2.84 -8.90 14.36
C ASN A 116 2.67 -8.37 15.79
N THR A 117 1.72 -7.49 15.96
CA THR A 117 1.29 -6.92 17.25
C THR A 117 -0.22 -6.99 17.37
N SER A 118 -0.75 -6.83 18.58
CA SER A 118 -2.20 -6.74 18.79
C SER A 118 -2.82 -5.61 17.97
N GLU A 119 -2.11 -4.49 17.83
CA GLU A 119 -2.56 -3.34 17.04
C GLU A 119 -2.63 -3.66 15.55
N SER A 120 -1.56 -4.23 14.98
CA SER A 120 -1.55 -4.62 13.56
C SER A 120 -2.59 -5.70 13.25
N SER A 121 -2.83 -6.63 14.17
CA SER A 121 -3.89 -7.65 14.02
C SER A 121 -5.28 -7.03 13.98
N ILE A 122 -5.57 -6.04 14.82
CA ILE A 122 -6.86 -5.32 14.80
C ILE A 122 -7.08 -4.65 13.44
N TYR A 123 -6.06 -3.97 12.91
CA TYR A 123 -6.15 -3.34 11.58
C TYR A 123 -6.34 -4.37 10.48
N ALA A 124 -5.53 -5.43 10.46
CA ALA A 124 -5.57 -6.48 9.45
C ALA A 124 -6.92 -7.22 9.43
N ILE A 125 -7.42 -7.65 10.59
CA ILE A 125 -8.71 -8.36 10.70
C ILE A 125 -9.87 -7.46 10.25
N LYS A 126 -9.85 -6.17 10.63
CA LYS A 126 -10.88 -5.21 10.20
C LYS A 126 -10.84 -5.01 8.69
N ALA A 127 -9.65 -4.89 8.09
CA ALA A 127 -9.48 -4.78 6.64
C ALA A 127 -10.04 -6.02 5.92
N ILE A 128 -9.66 -7.23 6.34
CA ILE A 128 -10.16 -8.49 5.78
C ILE A 128 -11.69 -8.55 5.83
N LYS A 129 -12.31 -8.21 6.97
CA LYS A 129 -13.77 -8.20 7.13
C LYS A 129 -14.47 -7.23 6.17
N LEU A 130 -13.88 -6.05 5.93
CA LEU A 130 -14.44 -5.07 4.99
C LEU A 130 -14.31 -5.56 3.54
N ILE A 131 -13.16 -6.12 3.16
CA ILE A 131 -12.94 -6.70 1.84
C ILE A 131 -13.91 -7.85 1.57
N SER A 132 -14.03 -8.80 2.53
CA SER A 132 -14.90 -9.97 2.39
C SER A 132 -16.35 -9.62 2.13
N LYS A 133 -16.87 -8.52 2.68
CA LYS A 133 -18.23 -8.04 2.42
C LYS A 133 -18.45 -7.60 0.97
N SER A 134 -17.40 -7.11 0.31
CA SER A 134 -17.47 -6.57 -1.05
C SER A 134 -17.19 -7.64 -2.13
N LEU A 135 -16.71 -8.82 -1.76
CA LEU A 135 -16.34 -9.87 -2.73
C LEU A 135 -17.52 -10.33 -3.60
N ASN A 136 -18.73 -10.38 -3.05
CA ASN A 136 -19.92 -10.79 -3.80
C ASN A 136 -20.34 -9.77 -4.88
N ASN A 137 -19.85 -8.53 -4.78
CA ASN A 137 -20.20 -7.42 -5.67
C ASN A 137 -19.00 -6.93 -6.50
N ILE A 138 -17.94 -7.74 -6.62
CA ILE A 138 -16.66 -7.29 -7.17
C ILE A 138 -16.77 -6.74 -8.60
N ASP A 139 -17.69 -7.28 -9.41
CA ASP A 139 -17.93 -6.83 -10.78
C ASP A 139 -18.84 -5.59 -10.87
N SER A 140 -19.51 -5.23 -9.77
CA SER A 140 -20.47 -4.12 -9.71
C SER A 140 -20.47 -3.42 -8.35
N LEU A 141 -19.28 -2.90 -7.95
CA LEU A 141 -19.08 -2.27 -6.66
C LEU A 141 -20.04 -1.11 -6.42
N THR A 142 -20.83 -1.19 -5.36
CA THR A 142 -21.69 -0.12 -4.87
C THR A 142 -20.87 0.97 -4.17
N ASP A 143 -21.49 2.10 -3.86
CA ASP A 143 -20.90 3.16 -3.04
C ASP A 143 -20.47 2.68 -1.65
N ILE A 144 -21.25 1.73 -1.07
CA ILE A 144 -20.96 1.13 0.23
C ILE A 144 -19.71 0.25 0.12
N ASP A 145 -19.63 -0.58 -0.94
CA ASP A 145 -18.46 -1.42 -1.19
C ASP A 145 -17.20 -0.58 -1.37
N ARG A 146 -17.26 0.47 -2.21
CA ARG A 146 -16.12 1.36 -2.47
C ARG A 146 -15.64 2.08 -1.21
N ARG A 147 -16.57 2.51 -0.34
CA ARG A 147 -16.24 3.10 0.96
C ARG A 147 -15.53 2.10 1.85
N GLY A 148 -16.09 0.89 1.96
CA GLY A 148 -15.50 -0.20 2.74
C GLY A 148 -14.11 -0.61 2.25
N LEU A 149 -13.93 -0.75 0.93
CA LEU A 149 -12.66 -1.10 0.31
C LEU A 149 -11.58 0.00 0.50
N LEU A 150 -11.96 1.26 0.41
CA LEU A 150 -11.03 2.36 0.65
C LEU A 150 -10.58 2.41 2.12
N GLU A 151 -11.51 2.20 3.07
CA GLU A 151 -11.18 2.06 4.49
C GLU A 151 -10.30 0.82 4.73
N ALA A 152 -10.60 -0.31 4.09
CA ALA A 152 -9.82 -1.54 4.19
C ALA A 152 -8.37 -1.35 3.73
N SER A 153 -8.16 -0.69 2.58
CA SER A 153 -6.83 -0.36 2.08
C SER A 153 -6.04 0.50 3.07
N ASN A 154 -6.66 1.51 3.65
CA ASN A 154 -6.04 2.35 4.66
C ASN A 154 -5.64 1.55 5.91
N LEU A 155 -6.52 0.67 6.40
CA LEU A 155 -6.25 -0.21 7.53
C LEU A 155 -5.14 -1.23 7.21
N SER A 156 -5.16 -1.83 6.02
CA SER A 156 -4.10 -2.69 5.51
C SER A 156 -2.75 -1.96 5.53
N GLY A 157 -2.71 -0.72 5.03
CA GLY A 157 -1.53 0.13 5.09
C GLY A 157 -1.03 0.36 6.52
N LYS A 158 -1.93 0.63 7.49
CA LYS A 158 -1.57 0.75 8.91
C LYS A 158 -1.00 -0.54 9.47
N ALA A 159 -1.57 -1.69 9.11
CA ALA A 159 -1.08 -2.99 9.55
C ALA A 159 0.35 -3.24 9.05
N ILE A 160 0.60 -3.12 7.75
CA ILE A 160 1.94 -3.33 7.17
C ILE A 160 2.94 -2.23 7.53
N ASN A 161 2.50 -1.06 7.94
CA ASN A 161 3.40 -0.05 8.48
C ASN A 161 4.11 -0.53 9.77
N ILE A 162 3.44 -1.38 10.55
CA ILE A 162 3.99 -2.04 11.75
C ILE A 162 4.78 -3.28 11.34
N THR A 163 4.15 -4.19 10.58
CA THR A 163 4.63 -5.56 10.38
C THR A 163 5.54 -5.73 9.18
N ARG A 164 5.45 -4.87 8.18
CA ARG A 164 5.91 -5.08 6.79
C ARG A 164 5.09 -6.16 6.09
N THR A 165 5.30 -6.28 4.80
CA THR A 165 4.90 -7.43 4.00
C THR A 165 5.97 -8.53 4.09
N THR A 166 5.64 -9.75 3.67
CA THR A 166 6.47 -10.93 3.82
C THR A 166 6.89 -11.52 2.46
N ALA A 167 7.15 -12.82 2.42
CA ALA A 167 7.65 -13.49 1.23
C ALA A 167 6.75 -13.37 -0.02
N PRO A 168 5.42 -13.47 0.02
CA PRO A 168 4.58 -13.31 -1.17
C PRO A 168 4.85 -11.99 -1.89
N HIS A 169 4.86 -10.88 -1.17
CA HIS A 169 5.21 -9.58 -1.74
C HIS A 169 6.64 -9.52 -2.27
N ALA A 170 7.60 -10.10 -1.55
CA ALA A 170 9.00 -10.09 -1.97
C ALA A 170 9.19 -10.83 -3.30
N PHE A 171 8.56 -11.97 -3.50
CA PHE A 171 8.64 -12.74 -4.74
C PHE A 171 7.82 -12.14 -5.89
N SER A 172 6.73 -11.43 -5.59
CA SER A 172 5.85 -10.83 -6.60
C SER A 172 6.54 -9.82 -7.52
N TYR A 173 7.60 -9.17 -7.05
CA TYR A 173 8.32 -8.15 -7.82
C TYR A 173 8.89 -8.69 -9.12
N TYR A 174 9.35 -9.93 -9.15
CA TYR A 174 9.83 -10.57 -10.36
C TYR A 174 8.73 -10.64 -11.41
N LEU A 175 7.53 -11.08 -11.02
CA LEU A 175 6.37 -11.17 -11.91
C LEU A 175 5.92 -9.78 -12.40
N THR A 176 5.91 -8.80 -11.52
CA THR A 176 5.52 -7.44 -11.90
C THR A 176 6.52 -6.82 -12.89
N ILE A 177 7.82 -6.96 -12.66
CA ILE A 177 8.85 -6.31 -13.47
C ILE A 177 9.04 -7.02 -14.81
N HIS A 178 9.15 -8.36 -14.82
CA HIS A 178 9.54 -9.10 -15.99
C HIS A 178 8.36 -9.64 -16.83
N HIS A 179 7.18 -9.79 -16.21
CA HIS A 179 6.00 -10.31 -16.87
C HIS A 179 4.87 -9.30 -17.00
N ASN A 180 5.08 -8.07 -16.55
CA ASN A 180 4.10 -6.98 -16.60
C ASN A 180 2.73 -7.35 -15.98
N ILE A 181 2.77 -8.21 -14.95
CA ILE A 181 1.59 -8.59 -14.18
C ILE A 181 1.31 -7.49 -13.16
N CYS A 182 0.04 -7.11 -13.02
CA CYS A 182 -0.38 -6.13 -12.02
C CYS A 182 0.05 -6.59 -10.62
N HIS A 183 0.52 -5.66 -9.78
CA HIS A 183 1.16 -5.99 -8.49
C HIS A 183 0.31 -6.89 -7.59
N GLY A 184 -0.94 -6.51 -7.32
CA GLY A 184 -1.82 -7.33 -6.46
C GLY A 184 -2.12 -8.71 -7.05
N GLU A 185 -2.23 -8.83 -8.38
CA GLU A 185 -2.35 -10.11 -9.09
C GLU A 185 -1.06 -10.93 -8.93
N ALA A 186 0.10 -10.32 -9.11
CA ALA A 186 1.39 -10.99 -8.94
C ALA A 186 1.60 -11.49 -7.50
N VAL A 187 1.18 -10.72 -6.49
CA VAL A 187 1.21 -11.16 -5.09
C VAL A 187 0.28 -12.36 -4.90
N SER A 188 -0.97 -12.29 -5.38
CA SER A 188 -1.97 -13.33 -5.17
C SER A 188 -1.60 -14.68 -5.79
N ILE A 189 -0.94 -14.68 -6.95
CA ILE A 189 -0.45 -15.91 -7.61
C ILE A 189 0.53 -16.67 -6.69
N ILE A 190 1.39 -15.94 -6.01
CA ILE A 190 2.40 -16.53 -5.12
C ILE A 190 1.81 -16.85 -3.75
N PHE A 191 0.84 -16.07 -3.33
CA PHE A 191 0.26 -16.08 -1.99
C PHE A 191 -0.31 -17.45 -1.58
N GLU A 192 -0.99 -18.15 -2.49
CA GLU A 192 -1.58 -19.47 -2.25
C GLU A 192 -0.58 -20.45 -1.64
N LYS A 193 0.66 -20.48 -2.17
CA LYS A 193 1.70 -21.39 -1.67
C LYS A 193 2.17 -21.06 -0.27
N PHE A 194 2.06 -19.81 0.15
CA PHE A 194 2.46 -19.36 1.47
C PHE A 194 1.35 -19.46 2.51
N ILE A 195 0.07 -19.55 2.10
CA ILE A 195 -1.03 -19.84 3.02
C ILE A 195 -0.79 -21.18 3.71
N ASP A 196 -0.54 -22.23 2.92
CA ASP A 196 -0.34 -23.58 3.45
C ASP A 196 0.81 -23.65 4.45
N LEU A 197 1.91 -22.89 4.19
CA LEU A 197 3.09 -22.84 5.05
C LEU A 197 2.85 -22.09 6.37
N ASN A 198 1.91 -21.15 6.38
CA ASN A 198 1.68 -20.25 7.51
C ASN A 198 0.32 -20.47 8.17
N PHE A 199 -0.43 -21.49 7.76
CA PHE A 199 -1.80 -21.70 8.22
C PHE A 199 -1.94 -21.76 9.75
N ASP A 200 -0.98 -22.36 10.42
CA ASP A 200 -0.98 -22.50 11.88
C ASP A 200 -0.66 -21.20 12.64
N TYR A 201 -0.30 -20.13 11.93
CA TYR A 201 0.12 -18.84 12.51
C TYR A 201 -0.88 -17.69 12.25
N ILE A 202 -2.04 -17.97 11.65
CA ILE A 202 -3.06 -16.96 11.31
C ILE A 202 -4.18 -16.90 12.35
#